data_f95a7040694e9e961bc446f3e9da57dd
#
_entry.id   f95a7040694e9e961bc446f3e9da57dd
#
_cell.length_a   1.000
_cell.length_b   1.000
_cell.length_c   1.000
_cell.angle_alpha   90.00
_cell.angle_beta   90.00
_cell.angle_gamma   90.00
#
_symmetry.space_group_name_H-M   'P 1'
#
loop_
_entity.id
_entity.type
_entity.pdbx_description
1 polymer ?
#
loop_
_entity_poly.entity_id
_entity_poly.type
_entity_poly.pdbx_seq_one_letter_code
_entity_poly.pdbx_strand_id
1 'polypeptide(L)'
;SIKECKERDVTYAAPLRVTARLLNKETGEVKDQEIFMGDFPLMTDAGTFVINGAERAIVSQLVRSPGVFYGDAKDKVGNDLYSATMNPNRGAWLEYETDASNVFYVRIDKNRKLPVTVLCRALGLSSDEEILNFFGEDERILATLEKDTTKNQDEGLLEVYRKLRPGEPPTVESATNQINMLFFDPRRYDLSRFGRYKMNKKLSLSLIHISEPTRLRCIS
;
A
#
# COMPACT_ATOMS: atom_id res chain seq x y z
N SER A 1 -21.83 -10.19 -34.70
CA SER A 1 -22.80 -10.60 -33.68
C SER A 1 -22.15 -11.54 -32.65
N ILE A 2 -22.75 -11.70 -31.47
CA ILE A 2 -22.27 -12.61 -30.42
C ILE A 2 -22.14 -14.05 -30.93
N LYS A 3 -23.13 -14.51 -31.70
CA LYS A 3 -23.12 -15.86 -32.28
C LYS A 3 -21.97 -16.04 -33.25
N GLU A 4 -21.74 -15.07 -34.10
CA GLU A 4 -20.64 -15.07 -35.06
C GLU A 4 -19.27 -15.06 -34.37
N CYS A 5 -19.12 -14.31 -33.26
CA CYS A 5 -17.89 -14.30 -32.47
C CYS A 5 -17.58 -15.68 -31.87
N LYS A 6 -18.61 -16.41 -31.41
CA LYS A 6 -18.46 -17.79 -30.93
C LYS A 6 -18.08 -18.77 -32.03
N GLU A 7 -18.68 -18.64 -33.22
CA GLU A 7 -18.42 -19.53 -34.37
C GLU A 7 -17.01 -19.30 -34.98
N ARG A 8 -16.49 -18.07 -34.88
CA ARG A 8 -15.19 -17.69 -35.45
C ARG A 8 -14.05 -17.65 -34.43
N ASP A 9 -14.28 -18.04 -33.20
CA ASP A 9 -13.30 -17.98 -32.11
C ASP A 9 -12.68 -16.60 -31.89
N VAL A 10 -13.49 -15.52 -32.04
CA VAL A 10 -13.06 -14.13 -31.85
C VAL A 10 -13.72 -13.53 -30.62
N THR A 11 -13.14 -12.42 -30.14
CA THR A 11 -13.66 -11.69 -28.99
C THR A 11 -14.76 -10.71 -29.43
N TYR A 12 -15.90 -10.73 -28.71
CA TYR A 12 -16.94 -9.73 -28.87
C TYR A 12 -16.52 -8.42 -28.20
N ALA A 13 -16.01 -7.48 -29.00
CA ALA A 13 -15.41 -6.24 -28.52
C ALA A 13 -15.82 -5.05 -29.39
N ALA A 14 -15.63 -3.86 -28.87
CA ALA A 14 -15.74 -2.60 -29.59
C ALA A 14 -14.48 -1.76 -29.41
N PRO A 15 -14.02 -1.03 -30.46
CA PRO A 15 -12.86 -0.17 -30.37
C PRO A 15 -13.16 1.05 -29.51
N LEU A 16 -12.32 1.31 -28.49
CA LEU A 16 -12.33 2.54 -27.74
C LEU A 16 -11.48 3.58 -28.46
N ARG A 17 -12.11 4.67 -28.87
CA ARG A 17 -11.45 5.83 -29.45
C ARG A 17 -11.68 7.05 -28.59
N VAL A 18 -10.66 7.85 -28.38
CA VAL A 18 -10.69 9.05 -27.57
C VAL A 18 -10.21 10.24 -28.39
N THR A 19 -10.98 11.32 -28.40
CA THR A 19 -10.54 12.58 -29.01
C THR A 19 -9.62 13.30 -28.01
N ALA A 20 -8.33 13.37 -28.32
CA ALA A 20 -7.38 14.14 -27.55
C ALA A 20 -7.30 15.57 -28.11
N ARG A 21 -7.44 16.54 -27.22
CA ARG A 21 -7.33 17.97 -27.53
C ARG A 21 -6.02 18.52 -26.99
N LEU A 22 -5.13 18.94 -27.87
CA LEU A 22 -3.90 19.63 -27.53
C LEU A 22 -4.13 21.15 -27.64
N LEU A 23 -3.99 21.83 -26.53
CA LEU A 23 -4.00 23.30 -26.48
C LEU A 23 -2.57 23.80 -26.27
N ASN A 24 -2.05 24.52 -27.28
CA ASN A 24 -0.80 25.26 -27.11
C ASN A 24 -1.09 26.57 -26.33
N LYS A 25 -0.57 26.67 -25.12
CA LYS A 25 -0.83 27.82 -24.25
C LYS A 25 -0.18 29.12 -24.71
N GLU A 26 0.88 29.04 -25.52
CA GLU A 26 1.59 30.21 -26.03
C GLU A 26 0.95 30.79 -27.29
N THR A 27 0.53 29.92 -28.22
CA THR A 27 -0.05 30.34 -29.50
C THR A 27 -1.57 30.34 -29.52
N GLY A 28 -2.22 29.72 -28.51
CA GLY A 28 -3.66 29.53 -28.46
C GLY A 28 -4.19 28.51 -29.48
N GLU A 29 -3.31 27.84 -30.20
CA GLU A 29 -3.70 26.87 -31.22
C GLU A 29 -4.27 25.60 -30.58
N VAL A 30 -5.39 25.12 -31.11
CA VAL A 30 -6.07 23.88 -30.68
C VAL A 30 -5.98 22.86 -31.79
N LYS A 31 -5.48 21.65 -31.45
CA LYS A 31 -5.48 20.50 -32.37
C LYS A 31 -6.25 19.35 -31.72
N ASP A 32 -7.25 18.85 -32.43
CA ASP A 32 -8.02 17.68 -32.04
C ASP A 32 -7.57 16.48 -32.90
N GLN A 33 -7.28 15.35 -32.24
CA GLN A 33 -6.92 14.11 -32.90
C GLN A 33 -7.60 12.92 -32.23
N GLU A 34 -8.19 12.04 -33.03
CA GLU A 34 -8.76 10.79 -32.54
C GLU A 34 -7.65 9.74 -32.35
N ILE A 35 -7.56 9.20 -31.15
CA ILE A 35 -6.57 8.20 -30.75
C ILE A 35 -7.29 6.88 -30.47
N PHE A 36 -6.83 5.80 -31.08
CA PHE A 36 -7.27 4.44 -30.78
C PHE A 36 -6.59 3.95 -29.50
N MET A 37 -7.39 3.60 -28.48
CA MET A 37 -6.90 3.16 -27.15
C MET A 37 -6.85 1.64 -27.01
N GLY A 38 -7.57 0.91 -27.86
CA GLY A 38 -7.65 -0.55 -27.81
C GLY A 38 -9.08 -1.05 -27.98
N ASP A 39 -9.23 -2.37 -28.08
CA ASP A 39 -10.52 -3.03 -28.14
C ASP A 39 -10.98 -3.43 -26.76
N PHE A 40 -12.21 -3.02 -26.37
CA PHE A 40 -12.82 -3.38 -25.10
C PHE A 40 -13.86 -4.48 -25.31
N PRO A 41 -13.76 -5.61 -24.57
CA PRO A 41 -14.79 -6.62 -24.56
C PRO A 41 -16.14 -6.06 -24.12
N LEU A 42 -17.18 -6.36 -24.88
CA LEU A 42 -18.55 -5.97 -24.57
C LEU A 42 -19.25 -7.06 -23.75
N MET A 43 -20.02 -6.62 -22.77
CA MET A 43 -20.87 -7.52 -21.99
C MET A 43 -22.07 -7.94 -22.83
N THR A 44 -22.43 -9.20 -22.76
CA THR A 44 -23.68 -9.74 -23.34
C THR A 44 -24.87 -9.44 -22.44
N ASP A 45 -26.09 -9.60 -22.98
CA ASP A 45 -27.32 -9.44 -22.20
C ASP A 45 -27.41 -10.39 -21.00
N ALA A 46 -26.73 -11.53 -21.06
CA ALA A 46 -26.64 -12.52 -19.98
C ALA A 46 -25.58 -12.16 -18.90
N GLY A 47 -24.87 -11.00 -19.02
CA GLY A 47 -23.83 -10.60 -18.09
C GLY A 47 -22.51 -11.34 -18.26
N THR A 48 -22.26 -11.91 -19.43
CA THR A 48 -21.04 -12.64 -19.79
C THR A 48 -20.21 -11.89 -20.81
N PHE A 49 -18.98 -12.34 -21.04
CA PHE A 49 -18.08 -11.85 -22.07
C PHE A 49 -17.69 -12.99 -23.00
N VAL A 50 -17.64 -12.73 -24.30
CA VAL A 50 -17.13 -13.70 -25.27
C VAL A 50 -15.69 -13.35 -25.60
N ILE A 51 -14.75 -14.16 -25.14
CA ILE A 51 -13.31 -13.99 -25.32
C ILE A 51 -12.79 -15.20 -26.10
N ASN A 52 -12.22 -14.94 -27.29
CA ASN A 52 -11.73 -15.99 -28.20
C ASN A 52 -12.77 -17.10 -28.40
N GLY A 53 -14.02 -16.74 -28.66
CA GLY A 53 -15.12 -17.66 -28.88
C GLY A 53 -15.73 -18.28 -27.62
N ALA A 54 -15.04 -18.24 -26.49
CA ALA A 54 -15.53 -18.82 -25.23
C ALA A 54 -16.32 -17.79 -24.42
N GLU A 55 -17.51 -18.16 -23.98
CA GLU A 55 -18.32 -17.35 -23.09
C GLU A 55 -17.82 -17.47 -21.65
N ARG A 56 -17.47 -16.35 -21.07
CA ARG A 56 -16.87 -16.26 -19.72
C ARG A 56 -17.68 -15.33 -18.83
N ALA A 57 -17.87 -15.72 -17.58
CA ALA A 57 -18.45 -14.87 -16.54
C ALA A 57 -17.36 -14.41 -15.56
N ILE A 58 -17.47 -13.18 -15.08
CA ILE A 58 -16.61 -12.69 -14.01
C ILE A 58 -17.19 -13.20 -12.69
N VAL A 59 -16.38 -13.99 -11.98
CA VAL A 59 -16.76 -14.52 -10.66
C VAL A 59 -16.36 -13.51 -9.58
N SER A 60 -17.30 -13.15 -8.73
CA SER A 60 -17.05 -12.31 -7.56
C SER A 60 -16.08 -13.02 -6.61
N GLN A 61 -15.04 -12.30 -6.19
CA GLN A 61 -14.05 -12.80 -5.25
C GLN A 61 -14.19 -12.11 -3.90
N LEU A 62 -14.10 -12.90 -2.82
CA LEU A 62 -14.02 -12.36 -1.48
C LEU A 62 -12.61 -11.81 -1.25
N VAL A 63 -12.54 -10.56 -0.82
CA VAL A 63 -11.30 -9.90 -0.42
C VAL A 63 -11.30 -9.67 1.08
N ARG A 64 -10.10 -9.66 1.69
CA ARG A 64 -9.95 -9.31 3.10
C ARG A 64 -10.36 -7.86 3.29
N SER A 65 -11.21 -7.59 4.28
CA SER A 65 -11.65 -6.21 4.57
C SER A 65 -10.49 -5.34 5.05
N PRO A 66 -10.54 -4.02 4.80
CA PRO A 66 -9.58 -3.10 5.41
C PRO A 66 -9.60 -3.17 6.93
N GLY A 67 -8.44 -2.99 7.56
CA GLY A 67 -8.28 -3.01 9.01
C GLY A 67 -6.98 -3.67 9.45
N VAL A 68 -6.85 -3.90 10.75
CA VAL A 68 -5.71 -4.58 11.37
C VAL A 68 -6.11 -5.99 11.78
N PHE A 69 -5.24 -6.95 11.46
CA PHE A 69 -5.40 -8.36 11.80
C PHE A 69 -4.19 -8.80 12.61
N TYR A 70 -4.45 -9.37 13.78
CA TYR A 70 -3.42 -9.91 14.66
C TYR A 70 -3.37 -11.42 14.49
N GLY A 71 -2.17 -11.98 14.62
CA GLY A 71 -1.92 -13.40 14.62
C GLY A 71 -0.86 -13.73 15.66
N ASP A 72 -1.00 -14.90 16.23
CA ASP A 72 -0.05 -15.54 17.13
C ASP A 72 0.40 -16.87 16.53
N ALA A 73 1.65 -17.19 16.70
CA ALA A 73 2.25 -18.46 16.27
C ALA A 73 3.31 -18.88 17.26
N LYS A 74 3.61 -20.17 17.31
CA LYS A 74 4.74 -20.68 18.10
C LYS A 74 5.89 -21.07 17.19
N ASP A 75 7.10 -20.68 17.59
CA ASP A 75 8.32 -21.15 16.97
C ASP A 75 8.55 -22.65 17.27
N LYS A 76 9.47 -23.27 16.55
CA LYS A 76 9.89 -24.67 16.75
C LYS A 76 10.40 -24.96 18.16
N VAL A 77 10.86 -23.94 18.86
CA VAL A 77 11.35 -24.00 20.25
C VAL A 77 10.24 -23.76 21.27
N GLY A 78 9.04 -23.31 20.83
CA GLY A 78 7.90 -23.03 21.69
C GLY A 78 7.73 -21.56 22.10
N ASN A 79 8.56 -20.64 21.61
CA ASN A 79 8.43 -19.20 21.85
C ASN A 79 7.21 -18.64 21.12
N ASP A 80 6.51 -17.72 21.77
CA ASP A 80 5.35 -17.03 21.18
C ASP A 80 5.83 -15.95 20.19
N LEU A 81 5.41 -16.06 18.95
CA LEU A 81 5.64 -15.09 17.90
C LEU A 81 4.34 -14.35 17.60
N TYR A 82 4.41 -13.04 17.56
CA TYR A 82 3.27 -12.17 17.28
C TYR A 82 3.40 -11.55 15.91
N SER A 83 2.28 -11.44 15.24
CA SER A 83 2.18 -10.75 13.95
C SER A 83 1.00 -9.80 13.91
N ALA A 84 1.12 -8.73 13.15
CA ALA A 84 0.02 -7.82 12.87
C ALA A 84 0.09 -7.40 11.41
N THR A 85 -1.02 -7.53 10.68
CA THR A 85 -1.11 -7.09 9.30
C THR A 85 -2.10 -5.94 9.20
N MET A 86 -1.62 -4.79 8.77
CA MET A 86 -2.44 -3.64 8.42
C MET A 86 -2.79 -3.72 6.94
N ASN A 87 -4.07 -3.96 6.66
CA ASN A 87 -4.61 -4.02 5.30
C ASN A 87 -5.38 -2.74 5.00
N PRO A 88 -4.88 -1.85 4.13
CA PRO A 88 -5.62 -0.68 3.69
C PRO A 88 -6.69 -1.06 2.65
N ASN A 89 -7.65 -0.17 2.40
CA ASN A 89 -8.56 -0.30 1.27
C ASN A 89 -7.84 -0.07 -0.07
N ARG A 90 -6.87 0.84 -0.05
CA ARG A 90 -5.98 1.15 -1.17
C ARG A 90 -4.59 1.45 -0.64
N GLY A 91 -3.56 0.89 -1.27
CA GLY A 91 -2.17 1.20 -0.98
C GLY A 91 -1.38 0.05 -0.37
N ALA A 92 -0.23 0.39 0.18
CA ALA A 92 0.75 -0.54 0.69
C ALA A 92 0.28 -1.28 1.95
N TRP A 93 0.50 -2.58 2.00
CA TRP A 93 0.28 -3.38 3.20
C TRP A 93 1.46 -3.21 4.14
N LEU A 94 1.16 -3.18 5.45
CA LEU A 94 2.18 -3.23 6.50
C LEU A 94 2.00 -4.52 7.27
N GLU A 95 3.05 -5.33 7.27
CA GLU A 95 3.10 -6.58 8.03
C GLU A 95 4.16 -6.45 9.11
N TYR A 96 3.72 -6.54 10.34
CA TYR A 96 4.58 -6.52 11.54
C TYR A 96 4.78 -7.94 12.03
N GLU A 97 5.99 -8.31 12.39
CA GLU A 97 6.32 -9.63 12.94
C GLU A 97 7.37 -9.51 14.05
N THR A 98 7.26 -10.34 15.08
CA THR A 98 8.32 -10.54 16.07
C THR A 98 9.17 -11.74 15.65
N ASP A 99 10.47 -11.67 15.94
CA ASP A 99 11.40 -12.77 15.75
C ASP A 99 11.64 -13.51 17.09
N ALA A 100 12.24 -14.70 17.02
CA ALA A 100 12.64 -15.49 18.19
C ALA A 100 13.60 -14.75 19.15
N SER A 101 14.28 -13.70 18.69
CA SER A 101 15.11 -12.79 19.48
C SER A 101 14.36 -11.58 20.04
N ASN A 102 13.04 -11.59 20.07
CA ASN A 102 12.19 -10.48 20.52
C ASN A 102 12.35 -9.18 19.73
N VAL A 103 12.87 -9.24 18.50
CA VAL A 103 13.03 -8.08 17.61
C VAL A 103 11.76 -7.87 16.80
N PHE A 104 11.28 -6.63 16.75
CA PHE A 104 10.16 -6.22 15.92
C PHE A 104 10.62 -5.86 14.50
N TYR A 105 10.04 -6.53 13.52
CA TYR A 105 10.26 -6.24 12.11
C TYR A 105 8.99 -5.75 11.45
N VAL A 106 9.16 -4.97 10.40
CA VAL A 106 8.07 -4.55 9.50
C VAL A 106 8.43 -4.89 8.06
N ARG A 107 7.43 -5.29 7.29
CA ARG A 107 7.50 -5.43 5.83
C ARG A 107 6.50 -4.48 5.19
N ILE A 108 6.93 -3.83 4.14
CA ILE A 108 6.11 -2.94 3.32
C ILE A 108 5.89 -3.66 1.98
N ASP A 109 4.64 -4.00 1.64
CA ASP A 109 4.27 -4.66 0.37
C ASP A 109 5.10 -5.90 0.03
N LYS A 110 5.24 -6.83 0.97
CA LYS A 110 6.01 -8.08 0.79
C LYS A 110 7.51 -7.89 0.51
N ASN A 111 8.04 -6.70 0.66
CA ASN A 111 9.46 -6.43 0.56
C ASN A 111 10.25 -7.06 1.72
N ARG A 112 11.57 -6.92 1.68
CA ARG A 112 12.45 -7.43 2.72
C ARG A 112 12.12 -6.77 4.06
N LYS A 113 12.13 -7.55 5.13
CA LYS A 113 11.89 -7.05 6.49
C LYS A 113 12.97 -6.06 6.92
N LEU A 114 12.58 -5.10 7.71
CA LEU A 114 13.44 -4.10 8.35
C LEU A 114 12.99 -3.92 9.81
N PRO A 115 13.88 -3.54 10.74
CA PRO A 115 13.49 -3.22 12.11
C PRO A 115 12.40 -2.14 12.11
N VAL A 116 11.41 -2.27 12.99
CA VAL A 116 10.29 -1.29 13.04
C VAL A 116 10.78 0.11 13.41
N THR A 117 11.85 0.22 14.20
CA THR A 117 12.48 1.49 14.60
C THR A 117 12.98 2.30 13.42
N VAL A 118 13.52 1.63 12.37
CA VAL A 118 13.91 2.29 11.12
C VAL A 118 12.72 2.96 10.44
N LEU A 119 11.56 2.28 10.40
CA LEU A 119 10.34 2.89 9.87
C LEU A 119 9.86 4.04 10.76
N CYS A 120 9.93 3.90 12.09
CA CYS A 120 9.56 4.97 13.03
C CYS A 120 10.42 6.22 12.82
N ARG A 121 11.74 6.05 12.62
CA ARG A 121 12.63 7.18 12.30
C ARG A 121 12.26 7.83 10.97
N ALA A 122 12.03 7.03 9.95
CA ALA A 122 11.61 7.54 8.64
C ALA A 122 10.27 8.32 8.71
N LEU A 123 9.40 7.98 9.66
CA LEU A 123 8.10 8.65 9.88
C LEU A 123 8.20 9.87 10.82
N GLY A 124 9.36 10.15 11.44
CA GLY A 124 9.60 11.36 12.20
C GLY A 124 10.04 11.18 13.66
N LEU A 125 10.12 9.95 14.20
CA LEU A 125 10.71 9.68 15.51
C LEU A 125 12.23 9.52 15.34
N SER A 126 12.97 10.64 15.36
CA SER A 126 14.37 10.67 14.90
C SER A 126 15.34 9.98 15.86
N SER A 127 15.17 10.17 17.17
CA SER A 127 16.12 9.68 18.18
C SER A 127 15.62 8.44 18.92
N ASP A 128 16.56 7.72 19.56
CA ASP A 128 16.24 6.58 20.42
C ASP A 128 15.36 7.00 21.59
N GLU A 129 15.61 8.20 22.15
CA GLU A 129 14.85 8.77 23.24
C GLU A 129 13.39 9.05 22.84
N GLU A 130 13.16 9.57 21.64
CA GLU A 130 11.81 9.80 21.12
C GLU A 130 11.06 8.49 20.92
N ILE A 131 11.73 7.45 20.42
CA ILE A 131 11.15 6.12 20.25
C ILE A 131 10.79 5.50 21.61
N LEU A 132 11.70 5.57 22.58
CA LEU A 132 11.45 5.06 23.94
C LEU A 132 10.37 5.87 24.66
N ASN A 133 10.33 7.17 24.50
CA ASN A 133 9.26 7.99 25.07
C ASN A 133 7.89 7.65 24.48
N PHE A 134 7.84 7.27 23.19
CA PHE A 134 6.60 6.94 22.51
C PHE A 134 6.09 5.53 22.82
N PHE A 135 6.97 4.53 22.84
CA PHE A 135 6.59 3.11 23.06
C PHE A 135 6.79 2.62 24.49
N GLY A 136 7.53 3.35 25.31
CA GLY A 136 7.99 2.90 26.61
C GLY A 136 9.26 2.03 26.53
N GLU A 137 9.83 1.72 27.68
CA GLU A 137 11.02 0.86 27.82
C GLU A 137 10.60 -0.62 27.78
N ASP A 138 10.00 -1.06 26.66
CA ASP A 138 9.69 -2.47 26.43
C ASP A 138 10.95 -3.21 25.96
N GLU A 139 11.18 -4.40 26.51
CA GLU A 139 12.32 -5.26 26.21
C GLU A 139 12.47 -5.53 24.70
N ARG A 140 11.35 -5.65 23.97
CA ARG A 140 11.32 -5.88 22.54
C ARG A 140 11.73 -4.64 21.74
N ILE A 141 11.37 -3.45 22.23
CA ILE A 141 11.80 -2.20 21.59
C ILE A 141 13.29 -2.00 21.80
N LEU A 142 13.80 -2.28 22.99
CA LEU A 142 15.26 -2.22 23.26
C LEU A 142 16.02 -3.20 22.37
N ALA A 143 15.60 -4.45 22.29
CA ALA A 143 16.20 -5.44 21.38
C ALA A 143 16.14 -5.04 19.90
N THR A 144 15.08 -4.30 19.50
CA THR A 144 14.94 -3.79 18.14
C THR A 144 15.88 -2.62 17.87
N LEU A 145 16.06 -1.72 18.84
CA LEU A 145 17.02 -0.62 18.76
C LEU A 145 18.47 -1.11 18.66
N GLU A 146 18.82 -2.20 19.33
CA GLU A 146 20.16 -2.83 19.18
C GLU A 146 20.41 -3.36 17.77
N LYS A 147 19.36 -3.79 17.06
CA LYS A 147 19.44 -4.26 15.66
C LYS A 147 19.36 -3.13 14.64
N ASP A 148 18.92 -1.96 15.05
CA ASP A 148 18.79 -0.79 14.20
C ASP A 148 20.17 -0.18 13.93
N THR A 149 20.54 -0.07 12.67
CA THR A 149 21.79 0.55 12.23
C THR A 149 21.68 2.05 11.99
N THR A 150 20.46 2.58 12.04
CA THR A 150 20.16 4.00 11.76
C THR A 150 20.09 4.80 13.06
N LYS A 151 20.46 6.08 13.02
CA LYS A 151 20.48 6.94 14.21
C LYS A 151 19.63 8.20 14.08
N ASN A 152 19.25 8.54 12.88
CA ASN A 152 18.48 9.75 12.57
C ASN A 152 17.43 9.49 11.49
N GLN A 153 16.56 10.48 11.26
CA GLN A 153 15.47 10.39 10.30
C GLN A 153 15.98 10.14 8.86
N ASP A 154 17.03 10.84 8.45
CA ASP A 154 17.55 10.75 7.08
C ASP A 154 18.10 9.35 6.80
N GLU A 155 18.83 8.76 7.74
CA GLU A 155 19.31 7.38 7.62
C GLU A 155 18.17 6.39 7.57
N GLY A 156 17.12 6.59 8.40
CA GLY A 156 15.90 5.79 8.38
C GLY A 156 15.21 5.85 7.01
N LEU A 157 15.04 7.05 6.45
CA LEU A 157 14.48 7.27 5.12
C LEU A 157 15.28 6.54 4.02
N LEU A 158 16.59 6.68 4.05
CA LEU A 158 17.48 6.04 3.07
C LEU A 158 17.44 4.50 3.17
N GLU A 159 17.40 3.95 4.39
CA GLU A 159 17.35 2.49 4.57
C GLU A 159 16.00 1.92 4.12
N VAL A 160 14.89 2.59 4.42
CA VAL A 160 13.56 2.21 3.89
C VAL A 160 13.57 2.25 2.37
N TYR A 161 14.12 3.30 1.76
CA TYR A 161 14.21 3.43 0.31
C TYR A 161 15.01 2.31 -0.33
N ARG A 162 16.17 1.95 0.24
CA ARG A 162 17.00 0.81 -0.25
C ARG A 162 16.25 -0.53 -0.25
N LYS A 163 15.37 -0.74 0.75
CA LYS A 163 14.55 -1.96 0.81
C LYS A 163 13.42 -1.96 -0.21
N LEU A 164 12.82 -0.79 -0.47
CA LEU A 164 11.72 -0.64 -1.42
C LEU A 164 12.19 -0.66 -2.88
N ARG A 165 13.35 -0.04 -3.16
CA ARG A 165 13.92 0.08 -4.51
C ARG A 165 15.39 -0.34 -4.55
N PRO A 166 15.64 -1.65 -4.49
CA PRO A 166 17.01 -2.15 -4.59
C PRO A 166 17.59 -1.82 -5.99
N GLY A 167 18.78 -1.21 -6.00
CA GLY A 167 19.49 -0.86 -7.24
C GLY A 167 19.41 0.61 -7.65
N GLU A 168 18.55 1.41 -7.06
CA GLU A 168 18.55 2.87 -7.26
C GLU A 168 19.43 3.57 -6.20
N PRO A 169 20.21 4.61 -6.59
CA PRO A 169 20.98 5.39 -5.62
C PRO A 169 20.02 6.15 -4.68
N PRO A 170 20.11 5.94 -3.36
CA PRO A 170 19.19 6.56 -2.42
C PRO A 170 19.59 8.04 -2.19
N THR A 171 18.63 8.95 -2.34
CA THR A 171 18.74 10.33 -1.90
C THR A 171 17.62 10.62 -0.88
N VAL A 172 17.87 11.51 0.06
CA VAL A 172 16.89 11.87 1.11
C VAL A 172 15.60 12.39 0.48
N GLU A 173 15.71 13.21 -0.56
CA GLU A 173 14.57 13.77 -1.28
C GLU A 173 13.72 12.66 -1.96
N SER A 174 14.36 11.73 -2.69
CA SER A 174 13.67 10.62 -3.33
C SER A 174 13.02 9.69 -2.30
N ALA A 175 13.70 9.45 -1.18
CA ALA A 175 13.17 8.63 -0.09
C ALA A 175 11.95 9.27 0.58
N THR A 176 12.01 10.56 0.87
CA THR A 176 10.90 11.34 1.43
C THR A 176 9.70 11.34 0.48
N ASN A 177 9.93 11.61 -0.81
CA ASN A 177 8.87 11.56 -1.82
C ASN A 177 8.25 10.18 -1.92
N GLN A 178 9.04 9.11 -1.85
CA GLN A 178 8.54 7.73 -1.90
C GLN A 178 7.65 7.39 -0.69
N ILE A 179 8.05 7.77 0.52
CA ILE A 179 7.25 7.54 1.74
C ILE A 179 5.97 8.37 1.71
N ASN A 180 6.05 9.63 1.29
CA ASN A 180 4.88 10.47 1.12
C ASN A 180 3.88 9.88 0.12
N MET A 181 4.37 9.37 -1.01
CA MET A 181 3.53 8.68 -1.99
C MET A 181 2.89 7.40 -1.46
N LEU A 182 3.61 6.63 -0.63
CA LEU A 182 3.12 5.34 -0.14
C LEU A 182 2.06 5.48 0.96
N PHE A 183 2.21 6.46 1.87
CA PHE A 183 1.39 6.51 3.09
C PHE A 183 0.60 7.80 3.26
N PHE A 184 0.98 8.90 2.60
CA PHE A 184 0.40 10.21 2.85
C PHE A 184 -0.32 10.83 1.64
N ASP A 185 -0.21 10.23 0.45
CA ASP A 185 -0.99 10.65 -0.71
C ASP A 185 -2.40 10.02 -0.67
N PRO A 186 -3.47 10.83 -0.49
CA PRO A 186 -4.85 10.31 -0.43
C PRO A 186 -5.30 9.58 -1.70
N ARG A 187 -4.62 9.82 -2.83
CA ARG A 187 -4.90 9.15 -4.09
C ARG A 187 -4.33 7.72 -4.13
N ARG A 188 -3.29 7.46 -3.33
CA ARG A 188 -2.54 6.20 -3.34
C ARG A 188 -2.74 5.36 -2.08
N TYR A 189 -3.04 5.98 -0.95
CA TYR A 189 -3.26 5.30 0.32
C TYR A 189 -4.55 5.74 0.98
N ASP A 190 -5.39 4.77 1.34
CA ASP A 190 -6.62 5.00 2.07
C ASP A 190 -7.03 3.77 2.89
N LEU A 191 -7.24 3.95 4.18
CA LEU A 191 -7.79 2.93 5.06
C LEU A 191 -9.30 2.80 4.96
N SER A 192 -9.98 3.75 4.33
CA SER A 192 -11.43 3.95 4.31
C SER A 192 -12.03 4.17 5.72
N ARG A 193 -13.25 4.69 5.77
CA ARG A 193 -13.98 4.87 7.04
C ARG A 193 -14.20 3.54 7.76
N PHE A 194 -14.43 2.48 7.01
CA PHE A 194 -14.67 1.15 7.56
C PHE A 194 -13.40 0.53 8.17
N GLY A 195 -12.26 0.64 7.49
CA GLY A 195 -10.97 0.17 8.01
C GLY A 195 -10.57 0.91 9.28
N ARG A 196 -10.76 2.23 9.32
CA ARG A 196 -10.51 3.06 10.51
C ARG A 196 -11.41 2.67 11.68
N TYR A 197 -12.71 2.49 11.42
CA TYR A 197 -13.65 2.04 12.45
C TYR A 197 -13.22 0.70 13.07
N LYS A 198 -12.88 -0.28 12.23
CA LYS A 198 -12.42 -1.59 12.71
C LYS A 198 -11.13 -1.49 13.51
N MET A 199 -10.18 -0.68 13.05
CA MET A 199 -8.91 -0.45 13.72
C MET A 199 -9.12 0.21 15.08
N ASN A 200 -9.90 1.29 15.11
CA ASN A 200 -10.22 2.00 16.35
C ASN A 200 -10.92 1.09 17.36
N LYS A 201 -11.87 0.26 16.91
CA LYS A 201 -12.55 -0.70 17.79
C LYS A 201 -11.57 -1.73 18.36
N LYS A 202 -10.60 -2.22 17.59
CA LYS A 202 -9.61 -3.19 18.06
C LYS A 202 -8.56 -2.56 19.00
N LEU A 203 -8.18 -1.32 18.74
CA LEU A 203 -7.16 -0.59 19.51
C LEU A 203 -7.78 0.22 20.66
N SER A 204 -9.11 0.14 20.86
CA SER A 204 -9.84 0.94 21.84
C SER A 204 -9.62 2.46 21.72
N LEU A 205 -9.40 2.93 20.48
CA LEU A 205 -9.21 4.33 20.19
C LEU A 205 -10.54 5.07 20.14
N SER A 206 -10.54 6.37 20.46
CA SER A 206 -11.73 7.21 20.42
C SER A 206 -12.31 7.34 18.99
N LEU A 207 -13.64 7.44 18.90
CA LEU A 207 -14.37 7.65 17.64
C LEU A 207 -13.99 8.95 16.91
N ILE A 208 -13.45 9.93 17.60
CA ILE A 208 -12.98 11.20 17.04
C ILE A 208 -11.91 10.96 15.95
N HIS A 209 -11.09 9.94 16.11
CA HIS A 209 -10.05 9.58 15.15
C HIS A 209 -10.59 8.94 13.86
N ILE A 210 -11.89 8.65 13.76
CA ILE A 210 -12.51 8.06 12.56
C ILE A 210 -12.68 9.09 11.44
N SER A 211 -12.91 10.35 11.79
CA SER A 211 -13.26 11.43 10.84
C SER A 211 -12.07 12.22 10.33
N GLU A 212 -10.90 12.10 10.95
CA GLU A 212 -9.71 12.79 10.45
C GLU A 212 -9.12 12.03 9.24
N PRO A 213 -8.92 12.72 8.10
CA PRO A 213 -8.05 12.19 7.07
C PRO A 213 -6.68 11.96 7.70
N THR A 214 -5.99 10.91 7.27
CA THR A 214 -4.63 10.57 7.73
C THR A 214 -3.63 11.68 7.39
N ARG A 215 -3.82 12.84 7.93
CA ARG A 215 -2.75 13.80 8.13
C ARG A 215 -2.14 13.42 9.47
N LEU A 216 -1.09 12.63 9.43
CA LEU A 216 -0.05 12.80 10.42
C LEU A 216 0.35 14.28 10.25
N ARG A 217 -0.25 15.16 11.05
CA ARG A 217 0.40 16.44 11.31
C ARG A 217 1.74 16.03 11.89
N CYS A 218 2.78 16.23 11.12
CA CYS A 218 4.12 16.29 11.66
C CYS A 218 3.98 17.09 12.95
N ILE A 219 4.36 16.46 14.03
CA ILE A 219 4.52 17.11 15.32
C ILE A 219 5.53 18.24 15.04
N SER A 220 5.03 19.45 14.92
CA SER A 220 5.85 20.67 14.90
C SER A 220 6.18 21.02 16.34
#